data_ecd03f0664338f7bb885d98cfca8d845
#
_entry.id   ecd03f0664338f7bb885d98cfca8d845
#
_cell.length_a   1.000
_cell.length_b   1.000
_cell.length_c   1.000
_cell.angle_alpha   90.00
_cell.angle_beta   90.00
_cell.angle_gamma   90.00
#
_symmetry.space_group_name_H-M   'P 1'
#
loop_
_entity.id
_entity.type
_entity.pdbx_description
1 polymer ?
#
loop_
_entity_poly.entity_id
_entity_poly.type
_entity_poly.pdbx_seq_one_letter_code
_entity_poly.pdbx_strand_id
1 'polypeptide(L)'
;TIKNSPFWTIHPVYCDNVIVRSITIDSHYPNNDGCDPESTSNVLIEECIFRTGDDAIAIKAGRDADGREIGRPSKNIVIRNCLFQSECNGLCIGSEMSGGVENIYMDNIQIGTVKNALYFKSNRDRGGYIRNIQVSNITIERSKGAVLRFETNYFGFRGGRHTSQYENFRINNVKAGCSDHYAIFIDGYEEKPIKNIEIEHFH
;
A
#
# COMPACT_ATOMS: atom_id res chain seq x y z
N THR A 1 -20.06 0.58 -10.91
CA THR A 1 -19.50 1.73 -10.17
C THR A 1 -20.07 1.76 -8.76
N ILE A 2 -19.18 1.95 -7.76
CA ILE A 2 -19.54 2.18 -6.35
C ILE A 2 -19.24 3.65 -6.05
N LYS A 3 -20.18 4.36 -5.39
CA LYS A 3 -20.05 5.79 -5.11
C LYS A 3 -20.38 6.11 -3.65
N ASN A 4 -19.81 7.20 -3.17
CA ASN A 4 -20.16 7.81 -1.87
C ASN A 4 -20.11 6.81 -0.71
N SER A 5 -19.10 5.95 -0.67
CA SER A 5 -18.88 5.08 0.47
C SER A 5 -18.68 5.92 1.74
N PRO A 6 -19.22 5.54 2.89
CA PRO A 6 -19.00 6.27 4.14
C PRO A 6 -17.64 5.96 4.78
N PHE A 7 -16.94 4.91 4.30
CA PHE A 7 -15.68 4.41 4.85
C PHE A 7 -14.94 3.58 3.80
N TRP A 8 -13.97 2.75 4.14
CA TRP A 8 -13.27 1.82 3.25
C TRP A 8 -14.26 1.07 2.35
N THR A 9 -14.07 1.17 1.04
CA THR A 9 -15.15 0.82 0.11
C THR A 9 -15.27 -0.69 -0.12
N ILE A 10 -14.15 -1.34 -0.51
CA ILE A 10 -14.09 -2.80 -0.66
C ILE A 10 -13.12 -3.31 0.39
N HIS A 11 -13.63 -3.94 1.44
CA HIS A 11 -12.84 -4.40 2.58
C HIS A 11 -13.02 -5.90 2.83
N PRO A 12 -12.36 -6.78 2.05
CA PRO A 12 -12.37 -8.20 2.33
C PRO A 12 -11.47 -8.50 3.55
N VAL A 13 -12.06 -9.07 4.60
CA VAL A 13 -11.38 -9.42 5.84
C VAL A 13 -11.39 -10.92 6.04
N TYR A 14 -10.24 -11.52 6.33
CA TYR A 14 -10.07 -12.97 6.51
C TYR A 14 -10.57 -13.81 5.34
N CYS A 15 -10.59 -13.25 4.15
CA CYS A 15 -11.02 -13.93 2.94
C CYS A 15 -9.87 -14.71 2.29
N ASP A 16 -10.24 -15.58 1.35
CA ASP A 16 -9.34 -16.29 0.46
C ASP A 16 -9.94 -16.36 -0.94
N ASN A 17 -9.09 -16.30 -1.98
CA ASN A 17 -9.53 -16.33 -3.38
C ASN A 17 -10.49 -15.19 -3.76
N VAL A 18 -10.06 -13.94 -3.57
CA VAL A 18 -10.84 -12.73 -3.87
C VAL A 18 -10.48 -12.20 -5.26
N ILE A 19 -11.48 -11.88 -6.06
CA ILE A 19 -11.32 -11.19 -7.34
C ILE A 19 -12.10 -9.87 -7.33
N VAL A 20 -11.38 -8.76 -7.54
CA VAL A 20 -11.94 -7.43 -7.75
C VAL A 20 -11.59 -7.03 -9.18
N ARG A 21 -12.56 -7.06 -10.09
CA ARG A 21 -12.31 -6.86 -11.51
C ARG A 21 -13.29 -5.88 -12.13
N SER A 22 -12.79 -5.00 -13.00
CA SER A 22 -13.57 -4.08 -13.83
C SER A 22 -14.54 -3.20 -13.02
N ILE A 23 -14.10 -2.77 -11.82
CA ILE A 23 -14.90 -1.94 -10.92
C ILE A 23 -14.40 -0.49 -10.98
N THR A 24 -15.32 0.45 -10.96
CA THR A 24 -15.02 1.86 -10.72
C THR A 24 -15.48 2.25 -9.32
N ILE A 25 -14.59 2.80 -8.52
CA ILE A 25 -14.91 3.46 -7.24
C ILE A 25 -14.81 4.96 -7.45
N ASP A 26 -15.79 5.70 -6.97
CA ASP A 26 -15.90 7.16 -7.09
C ASP A 26 -16.41 7.72 -5.75
N SER A 27 -15.49 7.96 -4.80
CA SER A 27 -15.81 8.19 -3.39
C SER A 27 -14.77 9.11 -2.75
N HIS A 28 -15.12 10.36 -2.44
CA HIS A 28 -14.20 11.46 -2.16
C HIS A 28 -14.27 12.01 -0.71
N TYR A 29 -14.61 11.17 0.26
CA TYR A 29 -14.57 11.55 1.67
C TYR A 29 -13.31 11.04 2.38
N PRO A 30 -12.95 11.54 3.56
CA PRO A 30 -11.90 10.98 4.40
C PRO A 30 -12.14 9.50 4.71
N ASN A 31 -11.08 8.70 4.72
CA ASN A 31 -11.11 7.24 4.89
C ASN A 31 -11.94 6.49 3.83
N ASN A 32 -12.12 7.06 2.65
CA ASN A 32 -12.72 6.40 1.50
C ASN A 32 -11.67 5.69 0.66
N ASP A 33 -10.94 4.77 1.28
CA ASP A 33 -10.02 3.89 0.57
C ASP A 33 -10.81 3.06 -0.45
N GLY A 34 -10.19 2.74 -1.58
CA GLY A 34 -10.86 2.01 -2.64
C GLY A 34 -10.97 0.53 -2.37
N CYS A 35 -9.84 -0.13 -2.08
CA CYS A 35 -9.83 -1.56 -1.77
C CYS A 35 -8.78 -1.87 -0.71
N ASP A 36 -9.22 -2.46 0.41
CA ASP A 36 -8.42 -2.74 1.59
C ASP A 36 -8.43 -4.23 1.94
N PRO A 37 -7.68 -5.08 1.23
CA PRO A 37 -7.56 -6.48 1.66
C PRO A 37 -6.90 -6.55 3.03
N GLU A 38 -7.58 -7.14 4.02
CA GLU A 38 -7.07 -7.30 5.39
C GLU A 38 -6.99 -8.76 5.79
N SER A 39 -5.78 -9.23 6.16
CA SER A 39 -5.54 -10.63 6.55
C SER A 39 -6.12 -11.63 5.53
N THR A 40 -6.02 -11.28 4.25
CA THR A 40 -6.69 -11.91 3.11
C THR A 40 -5.65 -12.45 2.14
N SER A 41 -5.90 -13.62 1.57
CA SER A 41 -4.94 -14.32 0.71
C SER A 41 -5.49 -14.56 -0.69
N ASN A 42 -4.57 -14.69 -1.68
CA ASN A 42 -4.92 -15.03 -3.06
C ASN A 42 -5.90 -14.02 -3.67
N VAL A 43 -5.47 -12.75 -3.74
CA VAL A 43 -6.30 -11.64 -4.21
C VAL A 43 -5.85 -11.21 -5.60
N LEU A 44 -6.80 -11.01 -6.50
CA LEU A 44 -6.59 -10.38 -7.79
C LEU A 44 -7.41 -9.09 -7.88
N ILE A 45 -6.73 -7.96 -8.08
CA ILE A 45 -7.35 -6.66 -8.35
C ILE A 45 -6.91 -6.23 -9.74
N GLU A 46 -7.85 -6.19 -10.70
CA GLU A 46 -7.48 -5.86 -12.07
C GLU A 46 -8.54 -5.05 -12.83
N GLU A 47 -8.08 -4.28 -13.80
CA GLU A 47 -8.94 -3.47 -14.69
C GLU A 47 -9.87 -2.52 -13.92
N CYS A 48 -9.41 -2.01 -12.76
CA CYS A 48 -10.20 -1.17 -11.88
C CYS A 48 -9.79 0.30 -12.01
N ILE A 49 -10.74 1.18 -11.69
CA ILE A 49 -10.54 2.62 -11.59
C ILE A 49 -10.89 3.06 -10.18
N PHE A 50 -9.91 3.61 -9.47
CA PHE A 50 -10.08 4.12 -8.12
C PHE A 50 -9.99 5.65 -8.12
N ARG A 51 -11.13 6.33 -7.88
CA ARG A 51 -11.22 7.77 -7.59
C ARG A 51 -11.63 7.90 -6.13
N THR A 52 -10.66 8.18 -5.27
CA THR A 52 -10.83 8.03 -3.82
C THR A 52 -10.38 9.28 -3.06
N GLY A 53 -11.05 9.56 -1.95
CA GLY A 53 -10.66 10.63 -1.04
C GLY A 53 -9.50 10.22 -0.11
N ASP A 54 -9.28 8.91 0.08
CA ASP A 54 -8.14 8.34 0.78
C ASP A 54 -7.40 7.36 -0.16
N ASP A 55 -6.64 6.40 0.34
CA ASP A 55 -5.77 5.52 -0.45
C ASP A 55 -6.55 4.79 -1.58
N ALA A 56 -5.97 4.67 -2.77
CA ALA A 56 -6.63 3.89 -3.82
C ALA A 56 -6.70 2.41 -3.44
N ILE A 57 -5.58 1.87 -2.93
CA ILE A 57 -5.50 0.52 -2.34
C ILE A 57 -4.69 0.61 -1.06
N ALA A 58 -5.21 0.04 0.05
CA ALA A 58 -4.48 -0.07 1.31
C ALA A 58 -4.49 -1.51 1.84
N ILE A 59 -3.39 -2.23 1.65
CA ILE A 59 -3.26 -3.61 2.13
C ILE A 59 -3.00 -3.60 3.63
N LYS A 60 -3.83 -4.31 4.38
CA LYS A 60 -3.84 -4.38 5.84
C LYS A 60 -3.72 -5.82 6.34
N ALA A 61 -3.32 -6.01 7.60
CA ALA A 61 -3.22 -7.32 8.24
C ALA A 61 -3.37 -7.19 9.78
N GLY A 62 -4.43 -6.55 10.22
CA GLY A 62 -4.73 -6.32 11.63
C GLY A 62 -3.86 -5.26 12.29
N ARG A 63 -4.32 -4.79 13.44
CA ARG A 63 -3.74 -3.66 14.15
C ARG A 63 -3.18 -4.08 15.51
N ASP A 64 -1.95 -3.63 15.80
CA ASP A 64 -1.29 -3.68 17.12
C ASP A 64 -1.27 -5.10 17.74
N ALA A 65 -1.67 -5.25 18.99
CA ALA A 65 -1.65 -6.51 19.72
C ALA A 65 -2.56 -7.56 19.08
N ASP A 66 -3.80 -7.18 18.74
CA ASP A 66 -4.78 -8.08 18.14
C ASP A 66 -4.28 -8.65 16.80
N GLY A 67 -3.72 -7.77 15.95
CA GLY A 67 -3.17 -8.20 14.67
C GLY A 67 -1.96 -9.12 14.81
N ARG A 68 -1.10 -8.88 15.82
CA ARG A 68 0.04 -9.77 16.11
C ARG A 68 -0.38 -11.11 16.70
N GLU A 69 -1.38 -11.12 17.58
CA GLU A 69 -1.90 -12.33 18.22
C GLU A 69 -2.57 -13.25 17.20
N ILE A 70 -3.42 -12.69 16.34
CA ILE A 70 -4.06 -13.44 15.26
C ILE A 70 -2.99 -13.90 14.23
N GLY A 71 -1.99 -13.07 13.95
CA GLY A 71 -0.84 -13.42 13.12
C GLY A 71 -1.17 -13.86 11.70
N ARG A 72 -2.34 -13.46 11.17
CA ARG A 72 -2.76 -13.82 9.80
C ARG A 72 -2.33 -12.75 8.80
N PRO A 73 -1.41 -13.04 7.90
CA PRO A 73 -0.93 -12.08 6.92
C PRO A 73 -1.93 -11.84 5.79
N SER A 74 -1.81 -10.69 5.13
CA SER A 74 -2.27 -10.51 3.76
C SER A 74 -1.18 -10.97 2.81
N LYS A 75 -1.51 -11.87 1.86
CA LYS A 75 -0.50 -12.47 0.99
C LYS A 75 -1.01 -12.89 -0.39
N ASN A 76 -0.05 -13.04 -1.31
CA ASN A 76 -0.32 -13.47 -2.68
C ASN A 76 -1.34 -12.55 -3.35
N ILE A 77 -1.04 -11.25 -3.40
CA ILE A 77 -1.93 -10.23 -3.97
C ILE A 77 -1.34 -9.75 -5.29
N VAL A 78 -2.13 -9.80 -6.34
CA VAL A 78 -1.82 -9.27 -7.67
C VAL A 78 -2.69 -8.05 -7.93
N ILE A 79 -2.06 -6.92 -8.29
CA ILE A 79 -2.73 -5.68 -8.67
C ILE A 79 -2.24 -5.32 -10.07
N ARG A 80 -3.13 -5.25 -11.07
CA ARG A 80 -2.69 -4.96 -12.43
C ARG A 80 -3.71 -4.22 -13.28
N ASN A 81 -3.20 -3.51 -14.29
CA ASN A 81 -4.05 -2.82 -15.29
C ASN A 81 -5.06 -1.88 -14.65
N CYS A 82 -4.67 -1.10 -13.64
CA CYS A 82 -5.56 -0.20 -12.89
C CYS A 82 -5.19 1.27 -13.10
N LEU A 83 -6.16 2.14 -12.86
CA LEU A 83 -5.99 3.59 -12.79
C LEU A 83 -6.29 4.09 -11.38
N PHE A 84 -5.32 4.77 -10.77
CA PHE A 84 -5.44 5.38 -9.45
C PHE A 84 -5.53 6.90 -9.56
N GLN A 85 -6.62 7.48 -9.08
CA GLN A 85 -6.86 8.92 -8.98
C GLN A 85 -7.28 9.24 -7.54
N SER A 86 -6.34 9.06 -6.61
CA SER A 86 -6.57 9.25 -5.17
C SER A 86 -6.19 10.66 -4.74
N GLU A 87 -6.94 11.23 -3.81
CA GLU A 87 -6.57 12.50 -3.15
C GLU A 87 -5.49 12.28 -2.07
N CYS A 88 -5.27 11.03 -1.65
CA CYS A 88 -4.24 10.63 -0.71
C CYS A 88 -3.13 9.82 -1.42
N ASN A 89 -3.08 8.52 -1.28
CA ASN A 89 -1.98 7.74 -1.83
C ASN A 89 -2.45 6.74 -2.91
N GLY A 90 -1.54 6.31 -3.76
CA GLY A 90 -1.81 5.26 -4.75
C GLY A 90 -1.90 3.89 -4.07
N LEU A 91 -0.81 3.15 -4.00
CA LEU A 91 -0.74 1.92 -3.20
C LEU A 91 -0.19 2.24 -1.81
N CYS A 92 -0.91 1.84 -0.77
CA CYS A 92 -0.41 1.75 0.59
C CYS A 92 -0.30 0.29 1.07
N ILE A 93 0.72 0.00 1.86
CA ILE A 93 0.76 -1.17 2.75
C ILE A 93 0.85 -0.64 4.18
N GLY A 94 -0.15 -0.97 4.98
CA GLY A 94 -0.27 -0.47 6.35
C GLY A 94 -1.15 0.79 6.49
N SER A 95 -1.12 1.49 7.65
CA SER A 95 -0.26 1.18 8.82
C SER A 95 -0.69 -0.09 9.58
N GLU A 96 -1.92 -0.52 9.49
CA GLU A 96 -2.48 -1.70 10.15
C GLU A 96 -1.98 -2.99 9.45
N MET A 97 -0.75 -3.43 9.75
CA MET A 97 -0.10 -4.57 9.08
C MET A 97 0.57 -5.52 10.08
N SER A 98 0.03 -5.62 11.28
CA SER A 98 0.65 -6.32 12.41
C SER A 98 0.75 -7.83 12.24
N GLY A 99 -0.13 -8.44 11.45
CA GLY A 99 -0.06 -9.85 11.04
C GLY A 99 0.90 -10.13 9.88
N GLY A 100 1.45 -9.07 9.26
CA GLY A 100 2.37 -9.18 8.14
C GLY A 100 1.72 -9.04 6.76
N VAL A 101 2.51 -8.60 5.79
CA VAL A 101 2.12 -8.51 4.37
C VAL A 101 3.25 -9.09 3.51
N GLU A 102 2.92 -10.01 2.60
CA GLU A 102 3.92 -10.66 1.78
C GLU A 102 3.44 -11.07 0.39
N ASN A 103 4.39 -11.20 -0.54
CA ASN A 103 4.15 -11.66 -1.90
C ASN A 103 3.12 -10.78 -2.63
N ILE A 104 3.44 -9.50 -2.77
CA ILE A 104 2.62 -8.53 -3.49
C ILE A 104 3.24 -8.28 -4.86
N TYR A 105 2.45 -8.40 -5.90
CA TYR A 105 2.85 -8.09 -7.27
C TYR A 105 1.95 -6.99 -7.84
N MET A 106 2.55 -5.90 -8.28
CA MET A 106 1.86 -4.76 -8.91
C MET A 106 2.45 -4.48 -10.28
N ASP A 107 1.60 -4.43 -11.31
CA ASP A 107 2.05 -4.27 -12.69
C ASP A 107 1.09 -3.43 -13.54
N ASN A 108 1.66 -2.63 -14.44
CA ASN A 108 0.91 -1.83 -15.40
C ASN A 108 -0.16 -0.96 -14.76
N ILE A 109 0.27 -0.02 -13.90
CA ILE A 109 -0.61 0.93 -13.20
C ILE A 109 -0.36 2.35 -13.67
N GLN A 110 -1.44 3.06 -13.89
CA GLN A 110 -1.43 4.51 -14.09
C GLN A 110 -1.86 5.19 -12.79
N ILE A 111 -1.06 6.12 -12.32
CA ILE A 111 -1.34 6.90 -11.11
C ILE A 111 -1.40 8.37 -11.51
N GLY A 112 -2.49 9.04 -11.23
CA GLY A 112 -2.66 10.47 -11.45
C GLY A 112 -1.88 11.30 -10.43
N THR A 113 -2.44 12.42 -10.01
CA THR A 113 -1.85 13.26 -8.95
C THR A 113 -2.24 12.73 -7.58
N VAL A 114 -1.24 12.30 -6.79
CA VAL A 114 -1.43 11.70 -5.46
C VAL A 114 -0.49 12.35 -4.42
N LYS A 115 -0.71 12.06 -3.13
CA LYS A 115 0.21 12.47 -2.07
C LYS A 115 1.51 11.66 -2.12
N ASN A 116 1.41 10.33 -2.06
CA ASN A 116 2.54 9.43 -2.34
C ASN A 116 2.06 8.34 -3.32
N ALA A 117 2.91 7.96 -4.27
CA ALA A 117 2.49 6.95 -5.24
C ALA A 117 2.54 5.54 -4.66
N LEU A 118 3.65 5.17 -4.01
CA LEU A 118 3.82 3.89 -3.31
C LEU A 118 4.28 4.16 -1.88
N TYR A 119 3.51 3.72 -0.89
CA TYR A 119 3.74 4.03 0.51
C TYR A 119 3.68 2.80 1.40
N PHE A 120 4.80 2.43 1.99
CA PHE A 120 4.97 1.35 2.96
C PHE A 120 5.11 1.97 4.35
N LYS A 121 4.06 1.89 5.19
CA LYS A 121 3.96 2.64 6.45
C LYS A 121 3.69 1.75 7.65
N SER A 122 4.42 1.98 8.74
CA SER A 122 4.24 1.30 10.02
C SER A 122 4.83 2.13 11.16
N ASN A 123 4.58 1.71 12.40
CA ASN A 123 5.24 2.24 13.59
C ASN A 123 5.48 1.14 14.64
N ARG A 124 6.10 1.49 15.77
CA ARG A 124 6.45 0.51 16.81
C ARG A 124 5.26 -0.08 17.59
N ASP A 125 4.05 0.41 17.40
CA ASP A 125 2.85 -0.23 17.95
C ASP A 125 2.45 -1.45 17.12
N ARG A 126 2.74 -1.42 15.82
CA ARG A 126 2.30 -2.43 14.82
C ARG A 126 3.10 -3.72 14.90
N GLY A 127 4.42 -3.67 14.81
CA GLY A 127 5.22 -4.87 14.54
C GLY A 127 4.95 -5.44 13.15
N GLY A 128 4.98 -6.76 13.02
CA GLY A 128 4.75 -7.43 11.74
C GLY A 128 5.87 -7.25 10.72
N TYR A 129 5.55 -7.47 9.46
CA TYR A 129 6.52 -7.39 8.37
C TYR A 129 5.86 -7.00 7.04
N ILE A 130 6.67 -6.42 6.14
CA ILE A 130 6.35 -6.24 4.71
C ILE A 130 7.50 -6.88 3.95
N ARG A 131 7.22 -7.88 3.11
CA ARG A 131 8.28 -8.56 2.36
C ARG A 131 7.84 -9.10 0.99
N ASN A 132 8.82 -9.29 0.12
CA ASN A 132 8.62 -9.82 -1.22
C ASN A 132 7.63 -8.99 -2.04
N ILE A 133 7.94 -7.71 -2.20
CA ILE A 133 7.13 -6.77 -2.95
C ILE A 133 7.76 -6.55 -4.33
N GLN A 134 7.01 -6.78 -5.38
CA GLN A 134 7.41 -6.54 -6.76
C GLN A 134 6.48 -5.52 -7.41
N VAL A 135 7.07 -4.46 -7.93
CA VAL A 135 6.34 -3.38 -8.62
C VAL A 135 7.00 -3.14 -9.97
N SER A 136 6.20 -3.15 -11.03
CA SER A 136 6.71 -2.91 -12.37
C SER A 136 5.73 -2.10 -13.24
N ASN A 137 6.28 -1.40 -14.24
CA ASN A 137 5.51 -0.70 -15.27
C ASN A 137 4.52 0.32 -14.70
N ILE A 138 5.01 1.25 -13.87
CA ILE A 138 4.18 2.27 -13.23
C ILE A 138 4.41 3.62 -13.90
N THR A 139 3.34 4.29 -14.28
CA THR A 139 3.37 5.68 -14.75
C THR A 139 2.64 6.56 -13.76
N ILE A 140 3.30 7.62 -13.30
CA ILE A 140 2.80 8.54 -12.28
C ILE A 140 2.78 9.95 -12.88
N GLU A 141 1.66 10.62 -12.83
CA GLU A 141 1.55 12.02 -13.27
C GLU A 141 2.30 12.95 -12.31
N ARG A 142 1.92 12.93 -11.03
CA ARG A 142 2.52 13.76 -10.00
C ARG A 142 2.42 13.13 -8.61
N SER A 143 3.50 13.23 -7.84
CA SER A 143 3.52 12.94 -6.42
C SER A 143 3.76 14.21 -5.61
N LYS A 144 2.83 14.60 -4.72
CA LYS A 144 2.96 15.78 -3.86
C LYS A 144 3.94 15.56 -2.69
N GLY A 145 4.21 14.31 -2.32
CA GLY A 145 5.12 13.93 -1.26
C GLY A 145 6.30 13.13 -1.79
N ALA A 146 6.15 11.82 -1.94
CA ALA A 146 7.19 10.94 -2.46
C ALA A 146 6.64 9.97 -3.51
N VAL A 147 7.46 9.64 -4.52
CA VAL A 147 7.11 8.56 -5.45
C VAL A 147 7.19 7.21 -4.72
N LEU A 148 8.32 6.93 -4.07
CA LEU A 148 8.48 5.77 -3.19
C LEU A 148 8.70 6.24 -1.76
N ARG A 149 7.86 5.78 -0.83
CA ARG A 149 7.98 6.11 0.59
C ARG A 149 8.00 4.86 1.45
N PHE A 150 9.09 4.68 2.18
CA PHE A 150 9.28 3.65 3.19
C PHE A 150 9.37 4.33 4.55
N GLU A 151 8.45 4.03 5.45
CA GLU A 151 8.40 4.70 6.75
C GLU A 151 8.01 3.72 7.85
N THR A 152 8.94 3.43 8.76
CA THR A 152 8.68 2.59 9.94
C THR A 152 8.39 3.43 11.19
N ASN A 153 8.42 4.77 11.04
CA ASN A 153 8.14 5.75 12.11
C ASN A 153 6.86 6.56 11.82
N TYR A 154 5.84 5.89 11.30
CA TYR A 154 4.56 6.52 10.98
C TYR A 154 3.90 7.14 12.21
N PHE A 155 3.20 8.26 12.05
CA PHE A 155 2.58 9.01 13.12
C PHE A 155 1.53 8.19 13.92
N GLY A 156 1.12 8.71 15.07
CA GLY A 156 0.15 8.03 15.95
C GLY A 156 0.76 6.95 16.85
N PHE A 157 2.08 6.96 17.01
CA PHE A 157 2.82 6.07 17.89
C PHE A 157 2.40 6.25 19.37
N ARG A 158 2.10 5.15 20.07
CA ARG A 158 1.58 5.13 21.44
C ARG A 158 2.56 4.54 22.47
N GLY A 159 3.81 4.33 22.08
CA GLY A 159 4.86 3.84 22.97
C GLY A 159 5.17 2.34 22.84
N GLY A 160 4.70 1.68 21.80
CA GLY A 160 5.00 0.27 21.52
C GLY A 160 6.48 0.02 21.25
N ARG A 161 6.91 -1.24 21.33
CA ARG A 161 8.28 -1.69 21.13
C ARG A 161 8.40 -2.79 20.07
N HIS A 162 7.46 -2.83 19.14
CA HIS A 162 7.38 -3.86 18.12
C HIS A 162 7.80 -3.30 16.76
N THR A 163 9.10 -3.23 16.50
CA THR A 163 9.62 -2.70 15.23
C THR A 163 9.27 -3.63 14.07
N SER A 164 8.68 -3.07 13.02
CA SER A 164 8.31 -3.81 11.80
C SER A 164 9.53 -4.16 10.98
N GLN A 165 9.48 -5.27 10.25
CA GLN A 165 10.53 -5.72 9.35
C GLN A 165 10.13 -5.49 7.90
N TYR A 166 10.96 -4.76 7.13
CA TYR A 166 10.77 -4.53 5.71
C TYR A 166 11.93 -5.14 4.94
N GLU A 167 11.63 -6.00 3.96
CA GLU A 167 12.66 -6.68 3.18
C GLU A 167 12.21 -7.13 1.80
N ASN A 168 13.16 -7.22 0.88
CA ASN A 168 12.97 -7.75 -0.47
C ASN A 168 11.96 -6.97 -1.30
N PHE A 169 12.33 -5.77 -1.69
CA PHE A 169 11.56 -4.92 -2.60
C PHE A 169 12.25 -4.88 -3.96
N ARG A 170 11.52 -5.14 -5.01
CA ARG A 170 11.98 -4.98 -6.39
C ARG A 170 11.05 -4.02 -7.12
N ILE A 171 11.58 -2.87 -7.52
CA ILE A 171 10.87 -1.79 -8.20
C ILE A 171 11.52 -1.60 -9.56
N ASN A 172 10.76 -1.79 -10.64
CA ASN A 172 11.30 -1.72 -12.00
C ASN A 172 10.37 -0.94 -12.93
N ASN A 173 10.97 -0.15 -13.82
CA ASN A 173 10.26 0.63 -14.83
C ASN A 173 9.16 1.53 -14.24
N VAL A 174 9.59 2.49 -13.41
CA VAL A 174 8.74 3.53 -12.83
C VAL A 174 9.04 4.86 -13.49
N LYS A 175 8.02 5.51 -14.05
CA LYS A 175 8.11 6.83 -14.70
C LYS A 175 7.24 7.80 -13.94
N ALA A 176 7.85 8.85 -13.36
CA ALA A 176 7.15 9.92 -12.67
C ALA A 176 7.30 11.24 -13.42
N GLY A 177 6.21 11.90 -13.74
CA GLY A 177 6.21 13.21 -14.39
C GLY A 177 6.82 14.28 -13.48
N CYS A 178 6.42 14.33 -12.22
CA CYS A 178 7.11 15.13 -11.20
C CYS A 178 6.86 14.63 -9.78
N SER A 179 7.77 15.02 -8.87
CA SER A 179 7.59 14.89 -7.43
C SER A 179 7.91 16.22 -6.74
N ASP A 180 7.02 16.68 -5.85
CA ASP A 180 7.20 17.98 -5.20
C ASP A 180 8.27 17.94 -4.11
N HIS A 181 8.48 16.78 -3.48
CA HIS A 181 9.45 16.65 -2.38
C HIS A 181 10.50 15.57 -2.62
N TYR A 182 10.12 14.31 -2.75
CA TYR A 182 11.07 13.21 -2.82
C TYR A 182 10.77 12.25 -3.98
N ALA A 183 11.79 11.88 -4.74
CA ALA A 183 11.70 10.69 -5.58
C ALA A 183 11.60 9.44 -4.69
N ILE A 184 12.48 9.33 -3.70
CA ILE A 184 12.53 8.22 -2.76
C ILE A 184 12.73 8.78 -1.34
N PHE A 185 11.89 8.37 -0.40
CA PHE A 185 12.00 8.68 1.03
C PHE A 185 12.10 7.38 1.83
N ILE A 186 13.10 7.25 2.66
CA ILE A 186 13.32 6.08 3.52
C ILE A 186 13.58 6.56 4.94
N ASP A 187 12.70 6.17 5.88
CA ASP A 187 12.84 6.42 7.31
C ASP A 187 12.62 5.11 8.08
N GLY A 188 13.68 4.60 8.67
CA GLY A 188 13.70 3.32 9.35
C GLY A 188 14.48 3.36 10.66
N TYR A 189 14.16 2.43 11.57
CA TYR A 189 14.89 2.27 12.81
C TYR A 189 16.18 1.48 12.62
N GLU A 190 17.26 1.91 13.29
CA GLU A 190 18.58 1.28 13.22
C GLU A 190 18.56 -0.18 13.69
N GLU A 191 17.78 -0.49 14.72
CA GLU A 191 17.68 -1.84 15.25
C GLU A 191 17.00 -2.83 14.27
N LYS A 192 16.29 -2.31 13.27
CA LYS A 192 15.63 -3.14 12.27
C LYS A 192 15.60 -2.41 10.90
N PRO A 193 16.74 -2.32 10.23
CA PRO A 193 16.84 -1.59 8.97
C PRO A 193 15.99 -2.23 7.87
N ILE A 194 15.55 -1.41 6.94
CA ILE A 194 14.92 -1.87 5.70
C ILE A 194 15.98 -2.53 4.82
N LYS A 195 15.71 -3.72 4.27
CA LYS A 195 16.71 -4.53 3.58
C LYS A 195 16.32 -4.88 2.16
N ASN A 196 17.32 -5.05 1.31
CA ASN A 196 17.18 -5.59 -0.04
C ASN A 196 16.16 -4.80 -0.87
N ILE A 197 16.44 -3.52 -1.12
CA ILE A 197 15.68 -2.69 -2.04
C ILE A 197 16.45 -2.65 -3.37
N GLU A 198 15.88 -3.20 -4.42
CA GLU A 198 16.38 -3.14 -5.78
C GLU A 198 15.49 -2.18 -6.59
N ILE A 199 16.08 -1.16 -7.21
CA ILE A 199 15.36 -0.18 -8.02
C ILE A 199 16.06 -0.07 -9.37
N GLU A 200 15.32 -0.36 -10.44
CA GLU A 200 15.82 -0.33 -11.80
C GLU A 200 14.89 0.51 -12.69
N HIS A 201 15.45 1.21 -13.68
CA HIS A 201 14.69 2.01 -14.66
C HIS A 201 13.68 2.96 -13.98
N PHE A 202 14.19 3.79 -13.07
CA PHE A 202 13.42 4.78 -12.34
C PHE A 202 13.69 6.17 -12.91
N HIS A 203 12.64 6.83 -13.44
CA HIS A 203 12.74 8.08 -14.18
C HIS A 203 11.77 9.14 -13.66
#